data_3b11d7ae23bb981b912471cbb3cf5fb9
#
_entry.id   3b11d7ae23bb981b912471cbb3cf5fb9
#
_cell.length_a   1.000
_cell.length_b   1.000
_cell.length_c   1.000
_cell.angle_alpha   90.00
_cell.angle_beta   90.00
_cell.angle_gamma   90.00
#
_symmetry.space_group_name_H-M   'P 1'
#
loop_
_entity.id
_entity.type
_entity.pdbx_description
1 polymer ?
#
loop_
_entity_poly.entity_id
_entity_poly.type
_entity_poly.pdbx_seq_one_letter_code
_entity_poly.pdbx_strand_id
1 'polypeptide(L)'
;ALVIANEIGFPVLVRPSYVLGGRAMEIVYDETELAHYMINAVKENSEHPILIDRYLTGKEVEVDAISDGETVVIPGIMEHIERAGVHSGDSIAVYPPQNINPEQIATLVDYTERLAKGLNVIGLMNIQYVLFEGNVYVIEVNPRSSRTVPFLSKITEIPMANLATKVILGQKLKDLGYKNGLAPIKN
;
A
#
# COMPACT_ATOMS: atom_id res chain seq x y z
N ALA A 1 -14.59 -21.12 4.99
CA ALA A 1 -14.62 -20.15 3.88
C ALA A 1 -16.00 -19.49 3.79
N LEU A 2 -17.08 -20.23 3.51
CA LEU A 2 -18.43 -19.69 3.29
C LEU A 2 -18.94 -18.79 4.45
N VAL A 3 -18.77 -19.21 5.71
CA VAL A 3 -19.20 -18.40 6.86
C VAL A 3 -18.51 -17.02 6.85
N ILE A 4 -17.20 -16.99 6.64
CA ILE A 4 -16.41 -15.75 6.61
C ILE A 4 -16.84 -14.88 5.40
N ALA A 5 -17.01 -15.46 4.23
CA ALA A 5 -17.44 -14.73 3.04
C ALA A 5 -18.83 -14.09 3.21
N ASN A 6 -19.76 -14.79 3.85
CA ASN A 6 -21.10 -14.28 4.16
C ASN A 6 -21.07 -13.17 5.22
N GLU A 7 -20.17 -13.24 6.21
CA GLU A 7 -19.97 -12.18 7.20
C GLU A 7 -19.36 -10.90 6.56
N ILE A 8 -18.41 -11.07 5.63
CA ILE A 8 -17.76 -9.98 4.91
C ILE A 8 -18.71 -9.34 3.88
N GLY A 9 -19.51 -10.18 3.23
CA GLY A 9 -20.38 -9.82 2.09
C GLY A 9 -19.66 -9.88 0.75
N PHE A 10 -20.32 -10.47 -0.25
CA PHE A 10 -19.81 -10.56 -1.63
C PHE A 10 -19.85 -9.19 -2.35
N PRO A 11 -18.95 -8.94 -3.31
CA PRO A 11 -17.86 -9.82 -3.73
C PRO A 11 -16.70 -9.86 -2.75
N VAL A 12 -16.04 -11.02 -2.68
CA VAL A 12 -14.82 -11.23 -1.88
C VAL A 12 -13.64 -11.54 -2.78
N LEU A 13 -12.45 -11.18 -2.31
CA LEU A 13 -11.17 -11.55 -2.90
C LEU A 13 -10.63 -12.77 -2.16
N VAL A 14 -10.39 -13.85 -2.87
CA VAL A 14 -9.82 -15.08 -2.30
C VAL A 14 -8.42 -15.30 -2.83
N ARG A 15 -7.51 -15.69 -1.94
CA ARG A 15 -6.11 -15.96 -2.30
C ARG A 15 -5.47 -16.97 -1.36
N PRO A 16 -4.56 -17.83 -1.83
CA PRO A 16 -3.75 -18.65 -0.95
C PRO A 16 -2.82 -17.75 -0.13
N SER A 17 -2.55 -18.16 1.12
CA SER A 17 -1.46 -17.56 1.91
C SER A 17 -0.12 -17.88 1.26
N TYR A 18 0.86 -17.00 1.43
CA TYR A 18 2.24 -17.17 0.96
C TYR A 18 2.43 -17.21 -0.57
N VAL A 19 1.53 -16.60 -1.33
CA VAL A 19 1.74 -16.36 -2.77
C VAL A 19 2.21 -14.93 -3.00
N LEU A 20 3.12 -14.76 -3.98
CA LEU A 20 3.63 -13.46 -4.39
C LEU A 20 2.96 -13.01 -5.69
N GLY A 21 2.75 -11.70 -5.82
CA GLY A 21 2.31 -11.08 -7.06
C GLY A 21 0.91 -11.45 -7.51
N GLY A 22 -0.03 -11.69 -6.58
CA GLY A 22 -1.43 -11.97 -6.91
C GLY A 22 -1.71 -13.31 -7.61
N ARG A 23 -0.74 -14.23 -7.62
CA ARG A 23 -0.92 -15.55 -8.21
C ARG A 23 -2.04 -16.31 -7.53
N ALA A 24 -2.92 -16.93 -8.33
CA ALA A 24 -4.09 -17.67 -7.88
C ALA A 24 -5.07 -16.84 -7.02
N MET A 25 -5.06 -15.52 -7.18
CA MET A 25 -6.01 -14.62 -6.57
C MET A 25 -7.23 -14.48 -7.48
N GLU A 26 -8.43 -14.58 -6.92
CA GLU A 26 -9.69 -14.53 -7.67
C GLU A 26 -10.73 -13.68 -6.95
N ILE A 27 -11.49 -12.90 -7.73
CA ILE A 27 -12.65 -12.18 -7.22
C ILE A 27 -13.85 -13.12 -7.37
N VAL A 28 -14.55 -13.34 -6.28
CA VAL A 28 -15.66 -14.28 -6.16
C VAL A 28 -16.93 -13.51 -5.82
N TYR A 29 -17.96 -13.69 -6.60
CA TYR A 29 -19.19 -12.92 -6.52
C TYR A 29 -20.33 -13.61 -5.76
N ASP A 30 -20.24 -14.92 -5.59
CA ASP A 30 -21.26 -15.71 -4.88
C ASP A 30 -20.69 -16.99 -4.24
N GLU A 31 -21.54 -17.70 -3.52
CA GLU A 31 -21.18 -18.94 -2.82
C GLU A 31 -20.76 -20.06 -3.78
N THR A 32 -21.32 -20.10 -4.98
CA THR A 32 -21.03 -21.14 -5.97
C THR A 32 -19.62 -21.00 -6.51
N GLU A 33 -19.24 -19.76 -6.86
CA GLU A 33 -17.88 -19.44 -7.31
C GLU A 33 -16.87 -19.70 -6.20
N LEU A 34 -17.21 -19.34 -4.93
CA LEU A 34 -16.35 -19.63 -3.80
C LEU A 34 -16.13 -21.13 -3.62
N ALA A 35 -17.18 -21.93 -3.73
CA ALA A 35 -17.05 -23.40 -3.64
C ALA A 35 -16.14 -23.96 -4.74
N HIS A 36 -16.28 -23.48 -5.97
CA HIS A 36 -15.42 -23.85 -7.09
C HIS A 36 -13.95 -23.50 -6.85
N TYR A 37 -13.68 -22.26 -6.38
CA TYR A 37 -12.34 -21.83 -6.01
C TYR A 37 -11.73 -22.74 -4.96
N MET A 38 -12.47 -23.02 -3.88
CA MET A 38 -11.99 -23.83 -2.76
C MET A 38 -11.62 -25.26 -3.17
N ILE A 39 -12.40 -25.89 -4.07
CA ILE A 39 -12.10 -27.22 -4.60
C ILE A 39 -10.77 -27.24 -5.35
N ASN A 40 -10.48 -26.22 -6.15
CA ASN A 40 -9.28 -26.11 -6.95
C ASN A 40 -8.06 -25.71 -6.11
N ALA A 41 -8.21 -24.73 -5.24
CA ALA A 41 -7.13 -24.23 -4.38
C ALA A 41 -6.65 -25.29 -3.36
N VAL A 42 -7.57 -26.08 -2.80
CA VAL A 42 -7.23 -27.17 -1.87
C VAL A 42 -6.46 -28.30 -2.57
N LYS A 43 -6.73 -28.54 -3.86
CA LYS A 43 -5.96 -29.54 -4.64
C LYS A 43 -4.51 -29.13 -4.84
N GLU A 44 -4.25 -27.83 -5.01
CA GLU A 44 -2.91 -27.34 -5.27
C GLU A 44 -2.07 -27.11 -4.00
N ASN A 45 -2.72 -26.83 -2.86
CA ASN A 45 -2.00 -26.45 -1.65
C ASN A 45 -2.81 -26.67 -0.37
N SER A 46 -2.96 -27.93 0.04
CA SER A 46 -3.79 -28.32 1.21
C SER A 46 -3.23 -27.89 2.58
N GLU A 47 -1.96 -27.43 2.65
CA GLU A 47 -1.29 -27.14 3.91
C GLU A 47 -1.35 -25.67 4.34
N HIS A 48 -1.77 -24.76 3.45
CA HIS A 48 -1.79 -23.33 3.73
C HIS A 48 -3.21 -22.77 3.80
N PRO A 49 -3.48 -21.86 4.75
CA PRO A 49 -4.77 -21.21 4.85
C PRO A 49 -5.06 -20.34 3.62
N ILE A 50 -6.33 -20.26 3.25
CA ILE A 50 -6.83 -19.35 2.23
C ILE A 50 -7.30 -18.08 2.93
N LEU A 51 -6.87 -16.93 2.43
CA LEU A 51 -7.32 -15.63 2.86
C LEU A 51 -8.57 -15.23 2.07
N ILE A 52 -9.52 -14.65 2.77
CA ILE A 52 -10.76 -14.11 2.20
C ILE A 52 -10.86 -12.66 2.66
N ASP A 53 -10.73 -11.76 1.71
CA ASP A 53 -10.73 -10.32 1.95
C ASP A 53 -11.96 -9.68 1.26
N ARG A 54 -12.46 -8.58 1.81
CA ARG A 54 -13.47 -7.77 1.12
C ARG A 54 -12.88 -7.18 -0.16
N TYR A 55 -13.56 -7.37 -1.29
CA TYR A 55 -13.15 -6.73 -2.53
C TYR A 55 -13.63 -5.26 -2.57
N LEU A 56 -12.69 -4.34 -2.68
CA LEU A 56 -12.95 -2.90 -2.70
C LEU A 56 -12.63 -2.33 -4.07
N THR A 57 -13.64 -1.83 -4.78
CA THR A 57 -13.49 -1.20 -6.11
C THR A 57 -13.18 0.30 -5.98
N GLY A 58 -12.23 0.64 -5.13
CA GLY A 58 -11.87 2.03 -4.84
C GLY A 58 -10.78 2.59 -5.74
N LYS A 59 -10.37 3.80 -5.42
CA LYS A 59 -9.21 4.47 -6.02
C LYS A 59 -7.95 4.03 -5.29
N GLU A 60 -6.96 3.57 -6.02
CA GLU A 60 -5.67 3.20 -5.45
C GLU A 60 -4.78 4.43 -5.25
N VAL A 61 -4.06 4.43 -4.15
CA VAL A 61 -3.11 5.47 -3.75
C VAL A 61 -1.83 4.81 -3.27
N GLU A 62 -0.71 5.32 -3.71
CA GLU A 62 0.61 4.83 -3.33
C GLU A 62 1.36 5.91 -2.55
N VAL A 63 1.98 5.51 -1.44
CA VAL A 63 2.79 6.40 -0.59
C VAL A 63 4.17 5.78 -0.40
N ASP A 64 5.19 6.50 -0.84
CA ASP A 64 6.57 6.18 -0.49
C ASP A 64 7.03 7.04 0.68
N ALA A 65 7.70 6.42 1.65
CA ALA A 65 8.20 7.10 2.83
C ALA A 65 9.62 6.65 3.17
N ILE A 66 10.30 7.48 3.97
CA ILE A 66 11.60 7.18 4.55
C ILE A 66 11.43 7.26 6.07
N SER A 67 11.84 6.23 6.79
CA SER A 67 11.77 6.19 8.25
C SER A 67 13.12 5.90 8.88
N ASP A 68 13.42 6.59 9.98
CA ASP A 68 14.57 6.30 10.85
C ASP A 68 14.17 5.66 12.20
N GLY A 69 12.91 5.19 12.27
CA GLY A 69 12.27 4.65 13.48
C GLY A 69 11.61 5.70 14.38
N GLU A 70 11.99 6.97 14.24
CA GLU A 70 11.43 8.10 15.02
C GLU A 70 10.69 9.09 14.12
N THR A 71 11.35 9.49 13.05
CA THR A 71 10.86 10.45 12.06
C THR A 71 10.49 9.70 10.78
N VAL A 72 9.34 10.03 10.21
CA VAL A 72 8.86 9.50 8.93
C VAL A 72 8.67 10.66 7.96
N VAL A 73 9.42 10.67 6.89
CA VAL A 73 9.32 11.67 5.82
C VAL A 73 8.54 11.08 4.67
N ILE A 74 7.47 11.75 4.27
CA ILE A 74 6.64 11.39 3.12
C ILE A 74 6.87 12.45 2.04
N PRO A 75 7.67 12.17 1.00
CA PRO A 75 7.94 13.15 -0.07
C PRO A 75 6.71 13.53 -0.86
N GLY A 76 5.80 12.57 -1.07
CA GLY A 76 4.57 12.80 -1.82
C GLY A 76 3.63 11.60 -1.78
N ILE A 77 2.40 11.87 -2.17
CA ILE A 77 1.33 10.88 -2.32
C ILE A 77 1.02 10.77 -3.81
N MET A 78 1.00 9.57 -4.35
CA MET A 78 0.71 9.27 -5.74
C MET A 78 -0.73 8.74 -5.86
N GLU A 79 -1.53 9.37 -6.71
CA GLU A 79 -2.89 8.91 -7.02
C GLU A 79 -2.89 8.12 -8.32
N HIS A 80 -3.43 6.90 -8.32
CA HIS A 80 -3.58 6.10 -9.54
C HIS A 80 -4.80 6.55 -10.35
N ILE A 81 -4.66 6.56 -11.67
CA ILE A 81 -5.77 6.87 -12.58
C ILE A 81 -6.71 5.67 -12.66
N GLU A 82 -6.15 4.46 -12.73
CA GLU A 82 -6.89 3.22 -12.74
C GLU A 82 -7.47 2.92 -11.34
N ARG A 83 -8.49 2.08 -11.32
CA ARG A 83 -9.07 1.58 -10.07
C ARG A 83 -8.17 0.52 -9.45
N ALA A 84 -8.34 0.31 -8.15
CA ALA A 84 -7.65 -0.75 -7.42
C ALA A 84 -7.82 -2.13 -8.08
N GLY A 85 -6.72 -2.89 -8.10
CA GLY A 85 -6.66 -4.20 -8.74
C GLY A 85 -5.91 -4.23 -10.07
N VAL A 86 -5.57 -3.08 -10.64
CA VAL A 86 -4.62 -3.02 -11.76
C VAL A 86 -3.20 -3.07 -11.18
N HIS A 87 -2.35 -3.96 -11.73
CA HIS A 87 -0.97 -4.06 -11.27
C HIS A 87 -0.28 -2.70 -11.37
N SER A 88 0.36 -2.28 -10.30
CA SER A 88 0.99 -0.96 -10.22
C SER A 88 2.00 -0.70 -11.38
N GLY A 89 2.55 -1.77 -12.04
CA GLY A 89 3.36 -1.71 -13.27
C GLY A 89 2.64 -1.21 -14.50
N ASP A 90 1.34 -1.37 -14.52
CA ASP A 90 0.47 -1.07 -15.66
C ASP A 90 -0.42 0.14 -15.39
N SER A 91 -0.29 0.76 -14.21
CA SER A 91 -1.07 1.92 -13.79
C SER A 91 -0.35 3.23 -14.07
N ILE A 92 -1.12 4.25 -14.41
CA ILE A 92 -0.66 5.64 -14.48
C ILE A 92 -0.88 6.27 -13.10
N ALA A 93 0.19 6.77 -12.49
CA ALA A 93 0.12 7.49 -11.24
C ALA A 93 0.42 8.98 -11.45
N VAL A 94 -0.32 9.86 -10.78
CA VAL A 94 -0.18 11.31 -10.87
C VAL A 94 0.27 11.90 -9.53
N TYR A 95 1.09 12.95 -9.62
CA TYR A 95 1.53 13.77 -8.51
C TYR A 95 1.44 15.26 -8.88
N PRO A 96 0.97 16.14 -8.00
CA PRO A 96 0.29 15.84 -6.73
C PRO A 96 -1.08 15.18 -6.96
N PRO A 97 -1.66 14.53 -5.93
CA PRO A 97 -2.98 13.90 -6.05
C PRO A 97 -4.04 14.95 -6.40
N GLN A 98 -4.99 14.58 -7.27
CA GLN A 98 -5.99 15.51 -7.82
C GLN A 98 -7.37 15.36 -7.18
N ASN A 99 -7.72 14.15 -6.74
CA ASN A 99 -9.06 13.81 -6.28
C ASN A 99 -9.06 13.22 -4.86
N ILE A 100 -8.06 13.54 -4.07
CA ILE A 100 -7.95 13.12 -2.67
C ILE A 100 -8.21 14.35 -1.79
N ASN A 101 -9.19 14.27 -0.92
CA ASN A 101 -9.55 15.38 -0.04
C ASN A 101 -8.56 15.53 1.13
N PRO A 102 -8.52 16.69 1.81
CA PRO A 102 -7.59 16.93 2.90
C PRO A 102 -7.70 15.96 4.07
N GLU A 103 -8.90 15.46 4.39
CA GLU A 103 -9.12 14.50 5.47
C GLU A 103 -8.51 13.13 5.14
N GLN A 104 -8.66 12.70 3.90
CA GLN A 104 -8.04 11.48 3.39
C GLN A 104 -6.52 11.61 3.35
N ILE A 105 -5.99 12.77 2.94
CA ILE A 105 -4.53 13.04 2.98
C ILE A 105 -4.02 12.94 4.42
N ALA A 106 -4.70 13.55 5.38
CA ALA A 106 -4.33 13.47 6.79
C ALA A 106 -4.34 12.03 7.31
N THR A 107 -5.34 11.23 6.91
CA THR A 107 -5.45 9.82 7.27
C THR A 107 -4.32 8.99 6.65
N LEU A 108 -3.98 9.22 5.38
CA LEU A 108 -2.86 8.55 4.70
C LEU A 108 -1.53 8.83 5.40
N VAL A 109 -1.31 10.09 5.82
CA VAL A 109 -0.12 10.50 6.57
C VAL A 109 -0.07 9.80 7.93
N ASP A 110 -1.15 9.84 8.71
CA ASP A 110 -1.23 9.18 10.02
C ASP A 110 -0.98 7.66 9.90
N TYR A 111 -1.64 7.00 8.96
CA TYR A 111 -1.45 5.57 8.76
C TYR A 111 -0.03 5.22 8.35
N THR A 112 0.56 6.00 7.43
CA THR A 112 1.96 5.81 7.00
C THR A 112 2.93 5.92 8.17
N GLU A 113 2.77 6.93 9.02
CA GLU A 113 3.62 7.13 10.21
C GLU A 113 3.46 5.99 11.23
N ARG A 114 2.24 5.59 11.52
CA ARG A 114 1.94 4.50 12.46
C ARG A 114 2.47 3.16 11.96
N LEU A 115 2.31 2.86 10.67
CA LEU A 115 2.83 1.64 10.05
C LEU A 115 4.35 1.61 10.05
N ALA A 116 5.01 2.71 9.68
CA ALA A 116 6.47 2.81 9.71
C ALA A 116 7.04 2.52 11.11
N LYS A 117 6.43 3.13 12.14
CA LYS A 117 6.85 2.94 13.54
C LYS A 117 6.49 1.55 14.07
N GLY A 118 5.26 1.08 13.82
CA GLY A 118 4.79 -0.22 14.29
C GLY A 118 5.55 -1.41 13.70
N LEU A 119 6.02 -1.27 12.47
CA LEU A 119 6.85 -2.27 11.78
C LEU A 119 8.36 -2.06 12.00
N ASN A 120 8.76 -1.05 12.76
CA ASN A 120 10.16 -0.69 13.00
C ASN A 120 10.96 -0.51 11.70
N VAL A 121 10.37 0.15 10.70
CA VAL A 121 11.02 0.34 9.41
C VAL A 121 12.17 1.34 9.53
N ILE A 122 13.35 0.94 9.04
CA ILE A 122 14.54 1.77 8.89
C ILE A 122 14.93 1.79 7.41
N GLY A 123 14.76 2.94 6.78
CA GLY A 123 14.98 3.12 5.34
C GLY A 123 13.69 3.41 4.57
N LEU A 124 13.60 2.88 3.35
CA LEU A 124 12.44 3.09 2.47
C LEU A 124 11.29 2.14 2.78
N MET A 125 10.09 2.67 2.61
CA MET A 125 8.85 1.92 2.72
C MET A 125 7.88 2.43 1.65
N ASN A 126 7.18 1.50 1.02
CA ASN A 126 6.09 1.75 0.09
C ASN A 126 4.81 1.16 0.65
N ILE A 127 3.72 1.92 0.62
CA ILE A 127 2.40 1.47 1.08
C ILE A 127 1.40 1.70 -0.04
N GLN A 128 0.60 0.68 -0.31
CA GLN A 128 -0.55 0.76 -1.20
C GLN A 128 -1.83 0.85 -0.37
N TYR A 129 -2.64 1.84 -0.72
CA TYR A 129 -3.94 2.12 -0.11
C TYR A 129 -5.05 2.06 -1.14
N VAL A 130 -6.27 1.80 -0.68
CA VAL A 130 -7.48 2.02 -1.47
C VAL A 130 -8.41 2.99 -0.75
N LEU A 131 -8.91 3.97 -1.50
CA LEU A 131 -9.94 4.89 -1.03
C LEU A 131 -11.30 4.37 -1.51
N PHE A 132 -12.17 4.02 -0.58
CA PHE A 132 -13.49 3.48 -0.88
C PHE A 132 -14.53 4.05 0.08
N GLU A 133 -15.62 4.59 -0.44
CA GLU A 133 -16.73 5.18 0.35
C GLU A 133 -16.25 6.19 1.42
N GLY A 134 -15.30 7.04 1.06
CA GLY A 134 -14.74 8.07 1.96
C GLY A 134 -13.66 7.57 2.92
N ASN A 135 -13.50 6.27 3.08
CA ASN A 135 -12.53 5.67 3.98
C ASN A 135 -11.21 5.32 3.28
N VAL A 136 -10.15 5.20 4.08
CA VAL A 136 -8.82 4.78 3.65
C VAL A 136 -8.54 3.38 4.18
N TYR A 137 -8.18 2.46 3.28
CA TYR A 137 -7.84 1.08 3.62
C TYR A 137 -6.41 0.79 3.18
N VAL A 138 -5.68 0.02 3.98
CA VAL A 138 -4.34 -0.46 3.65
C VAL A 138 -4.45 -1.75 2.84
N ILE A 139 -3.84 -1.80 1.66
CA ILE A 139 -3.74 -3.02 0.86
C ILE A 139 -2.50 -3.81 1.29
N GLU A 140 -1.33 -3.16 1.21
CA GLU A 140 -0.06 -3.79 1.60
C GLU A 140 0.99 -2.77 2.01
N VAL A 141 1.96 -3.23 2.81
CA VAL A 141 3.14 -2.47 3.21
C VAL A 141 4.38 -3.21 2.73
N ASN A 142 5.21 -2.53 1.98
CA ASN A 142 6.45 -3.05 1.43
C ASN A 142 7.64 -2.29 2.01
N PRO A 143 8.39 -2.82 3.01
CA PRO A 143 9.57 -2.17 3.59
C PRO A 143 10.78 -2.30 2.64
N ARG A 144 10.69 -1.69 1.51
CA ARG A 144 11.67 -1.67 0.43
C ARG A 144 11.46 -0.46 -0.46
N SER A 145 12.41 -0.20 -1.37
CA SER A 145 12.23 0.77 -2.45
C SER A 145 11.09 0.36 -3.40
N SER A 146 10.43 1.34 -3.97
CA SER A 146 9.46 1.20 -5.05
C SER A 146 10.03 1.80 -6.35
N ARG A 147 9.32 1.59 -7.45
CA ARG A 147 9.67 2.19 -8.74
C ARG A 147 9.28 3.67 -8.84
N THR A 148 8.40 4.16 -7.98
CA THR A 148 8.03 5.59 -7.89
C THR A 148 9.08 6.43 -7.17
N VAL A 149 9.98 5.84 -6.39
CA VAL A 149 11.06 6.52 -5.66
C VAL A 149 11.94 7.41 -6.55
N PRO A 150 12.44 6.99 -7.74
CA PRO A 150 13.22 7.87 -8.61
C PRO A 150 12.42 9.07 -9.12
N PHE A 151 11.15 8.87 -9.45
CA PHE A 151 10.25 9.92 -9.90
C PHE A 151 9.98 10.93 -8.78
N LEU A 152 9.53 10.47 -7.62
CA LEU A 152 9.29 11.33 -6.45
C LEU A 152 10.54 12.06 -6.02
N SER A 153 11.69 11.41 -5.98
CA SER A 153 12.97 12.06 -5.64
C SER A 153 13.27 13.23 -6.56
N LYS A 154 12.97 13.11 -7.85
CA LYS A 154 13.23 14.16 -8.84
C LYS A 154 12.25 15.32 -8.71
N ILE A 155 10.95 15.06 -8.60
CA ILE A 155 9.93 16.12 -8.61
C ILE A 155 9.82 16.86 -7.28
N THR A 156 10.12 16.18 -6.15
CA THR A 156 10.09 16.78 -4.81
C THR A 156 11.44 17.33 -4.37
N GLU A 157 12.51 17.02 -5.10
CA GLU A 157 13.91 17.31 -4.76
C GLU A 157 14.36 16.70 -3.42
N ILE A 158 13.66 15.67 -2.94
CA ILE A 158 14.03 14.90 -1.76
C ILE A 158 14.78 13.65 -2.23
N PRO A 159 16.09 13.53 -2.02
CA PRO A 159 16.91 12.44 -2.55
C PRO A 159 16.68 11.16 -1.76
N MET A 160 15.54 10.49 -1.98
CA MET A 160 15.02 9.40 -1.15
C MET A 160 16.00 8.25 -0.95
N ALA A 161 16.64 7.77 -2.02
CA ALA A 161 17.59 6.67 -1.93
C ALA A 161 18.85 7.05 -1.12
N ASN A 162 19.35 8.28 -1.29
CA ASN A 162 20.48 8.79 -0.52
C ASN A 162 20.13 8.92 0.97
N LEU A 163 18.95 9.47 1.27
CA LEU A 163 18.48 9.61 2.66
C LEU A 163 18.28 8.25 3.32
N ALA A 164 17.66 7.31 2.62
CA ALA A 164 17.47 5.94 3.13
C ALA A 164 18.80 5.27 3.44
N THR A 165 19.80 5.43 2.58
CA THR A 165 21.15 4.92 2.82
C THR A 165 21.77 5.52 4.08
N LYS A 166 21.66 6.84 4.27
CA LYS A 166 22.17 7.52 5.46
C LYS A 166 21.47 7.04 6.73
N VAL A 167 20.14 6.87 6.66
CA VAL A 167 19.33 6.37 7.76
C VAL A 167 19.70 4.94 8.14
N ILE A 168 19.90 4.05 7.17
CA ILE A 168 20.35 2.68 7.40
C ILE A 168 21.75 2.65 8.06
N LEU A 169 22.59 3.64 7.74
CA LEU A 169 23.90 3.83 8.38
C LEU A 169 23.83 4.55 9.74
N GLY A 170 22.62 4.79 10.27
CA GLY A 170 22.39 5.31 11.63
C GLY A 170 22.21 6.82 11.75
N GLN A 171 22.16 7.57 10.63
CA GLN A 171 21.88 8.99 10.70
C GLN A 171 20.38 9.23 10.94
N LYS A 172 20.03 10.27 11.67
CA LYS A 172 18.63 10.63 11.92
C LYS A 172 18.14 11.67 10.92
N LEU A 173 16.91 11.49 10.44
CA LEU A 173 16.29 12.39 9.46
C LEU A 173 16.20 13.83 9.96
N LYS A 174 15.90 14.02 11.26
CA LYS A 174 15.89 15.34 11.88
C LYS A 174 17.23 16.05 11.83
N ASP A 175 18.34 15.33 11.99
CA ASP A 175 19.69 15.89 11.95
C ASP A 175 20.11 16.23 10.50
N LEU A 176 19.45 15.62 9.52
CA LEU A 176 19.56 15.92 8.09
C LEU A 176 18.63 17.07 7.66
N GLY A 177 17.88 17.67 8.60
CA GLY A 177 16.99 18.81 8.35
C GLY A 177 15.57 18.44 7.91
N TYR A 178 15.18 17.17 8.01
CA TYR A 178 13.84 16.70 7.63
C TYR A 178 12.90 16.63 8.83
N LYS A 179 11.64 16.96 8.58
CA LYS A 179 10.56 16.90 9.58
C LYS A 179 9.65 15.71 9.32
N ASN A 180 8.98 15.24 10.38
CA ASN A 180 7.97 14.18 10.28
C ASN A 180 6.78 14.63 9.43
N GLY A 181 6.21 13.71 8.68
CA GLY A 181 5.00 13.89 7.89
C GLY A 181 5.22 14.17 6.41
N LEU A 182 4.16 14.67 5.79
CA LEU A 182 4.15 15.01 4.36
C LEU A 182 4.97 16.27 4.08
N ALA A 183 5.89 16.16 3.13
CA ALA A 183 6.66 17.30 2.67
C ALA A 183 5.77 18.32 1.92
N PRO A 184 6.02 19.62 2.06
CA PRO A 184 5.28 20.62 1.31
C PRO A 184 5.51 20.47 -0.19
N ILE A 185 4.43 20.66 -0.96
CA ILE A 185 4.52 20.70 -2.42
C ILE A 185 5.33 21.94 -2.78
N LYS A 186 6.40 21.75 -3.55
CA LYS A 186 7.14 22.86 -4.14
C LYS A 186 6.41 23.34 -5.40
N ASN A 187 6.13 24.63 -5.45
CA ASN A 187 5.57 25.30 -6.63
C ASN A 187 6.65 25.53 -7.68
#